data_5b60de0a5470dcf304392776d2f16e8b
#
_entry.id   5b60de0a5470dcf304392776d2f16e8b
#
_cell.length_a   1.000
_cell.length_b   1.000
_cell.length_c   1.000
_cell.angle_alpha   90.00
_cell.angle_beta   90.00
_cell.angle_gamma   90.00
#
_symmetry.space_group_name_H-M   'P 1'
#
loop_
_entity.id
_entity.type
_entity.pdbx_description
1 polymer ?
#
loop_
_entity_poly.entity_id
_entity_poly.type
_entity_poly.pdbx_seq_one_letter_code
_entity_poly.pdbx_strand_id
1 'polypeptide(L)'
;MRAAWADGRTERAPAVVRDLVVESGARARFSVDEGAGRIRVAFDPPSPGSSWPRWDRCLTFDGKPLYRVGSLCDTCELGLTLLDWPDDEAARIAARMRGRLTDLDRLDTALLAEWSSVLGELETGHYRALLLDLPLERVAEPTRSWWYRRATARAEADGDDGDRPEYDRPDDYWPGVAHFQLTAPVPGGRVPFTYGAFMPSQPPEALAPAAVARHAAAVAAGERPAAVVLGWIDDRYVEALHEERWLVGAILDGHHRLAAYAAAGVPARVLLLARVGEGSGADGGLEGLAEVAAVYGCRE
;
A
#
# COMPACT_ATOMS: atom_id res chain seq x y z
N MET A 1 10.56 -22.14 -20.97
CA MET A 1 10.19 -23.32 -20.16
C MET A 1 9.22 -22.86 -19.09
N ARG A 2 7.93 -23.15 -19.21
CA ARG A 2 6.93 -22.78 -18.18
C ARG A 2 7.00 -23.81 -17.07
N ALA A 3 7.39 -23.39 -15.87
CA ALA A 3 7.29 -24.24 -14.68
C ALA A 3 5.80 -24.45 -14.36
N ALA A 4 5.35 -25.70 -14.43
CA ALA A 4 4.00 -26.10 -14.02
C ALA A 4 3.92 -25.97 -12.49
N TRP A 5 3.10 -25.06 -12.01
CA TRP A 5 2.70 -24.98 -10.62
C TRP A 5 1.65 -26.07 -10.38
N ALA A 6 2.03 -27.05 -9.60
CA ALA A 6 1.12 -28.12 -9.21
C ALA A 6 0.04 -27.54 -8.27
N ASP A 7 -1.20 -27.72 -8.67
CA ASP A 7 -2.41 -27.34 -7.93
C ASP A 7 -2.65 -28.33 -6.77
N GLY A 8 -1.79 -28.24 -5.76
CA GLY A 8 -1.90 -29.01 -4.52
C GLY A 8 -2.78 -28.30 -3.50
N ARG A 9 -4.09 -28.26 -3.71
CA ARG A 9 -5.03 -27.86 -2.66
C ARG A 9 -5.10 -28.92 -1.57
N THR A 10 -4.13 -28.90 -0.66
CA THR A 10 -4.32 -29.51 0.67
C THR A 10 -5.35 -28.65 1.42
N GLU A 11 -6.36 -29.29 2.02
CA GLU A 11 -7.23 -28.64 3.00
C GLU A 11 -6.34 -28.04 4.09
N ARG A 12 -6.10 -26.74 4.00
CA ARG A 12 -5.39 -25.99 5.06
C ARG A 12 -6.34 -25.80 6.23
N ALA A 13 -5.81 -25.94 7.44
CA ALA A 13 -6.51 -25.51 8.62
C ALA A 13 -7.00 -24.05 8.44
N PRO A 14 -8.18 -23.71 8.97
CA PRO A 14 -8.69 -22.35 8.85
C PRO A 14 -7.71 -21.39 9.51
N ALA A 15 -7.35 -20.33 8.81
CA ALA A 15 -6.51 -19.27 9.33
C ALA A 15 -7.12 -18.69 10.63
N VAL A 16 -6.28 -18.44 11.60
CA VAL A 16 -6.70 -17.98 12.92
C VAL A 16 -6.16 -16.57 13.17
N VAL A 17 -7.07 -15.63 13.40
CA VAL A 17 -6.71 -14.30 13.88
C VAL A 17 -6.58 -14.35 15.38
N ARG A 18 -5.43 -13.98 15.93
CA ARG A 18 -5.12 -13.99 17.37
C ARG A 18 -4.65 -12.62 17.85
N ASP A 19 -4.53 -12.51 19.17
CA ASP A 19 -3.96 -11.33 19.84
C ASP A 19 -4.61 -10.02 19.40
N LEU A 20 -5.91 -10.10 19.08
CA LEU A 20 -6.67 -8.94 18.63
C LEU A 20 -6.86 -7.98 19.80
N VAL A 21 -6.17 -6.86 19.76
CA VAL A 21 -6.22 -5.79 20.76
C VAL A 21 -6.54 -4.48 20.07
N VAL A 22 -7.66 -3.88 20.44
CA VAL A 22 -8.00 -2.51 20.10
C VAL A 22 -7.30 -1.59 21.10
N GLU A 23 -6.36 -0.79 20.63
CA GLU A 23 -5.57 0.13 21.44
C GLU A 23 -6.31 1.48 21.59
N SER A 24 -7.07 1.85 20.58
CA SER A 24 -7.97 3.00 20.55
C SER A 24 -9.00 2.87 19.42
N GLY A 25 -9.94 3.79 19.29
CA GLY A 25 -10.89 3.80 18.18
C GLY A 25 -10.24 3.85 16.79
N ALA A 26 -9.01 4.32 16.70
CA ALA A 26 -8.27 4.42 15.43
C ALA A 26 -7.14 3.41 15.27
N ARG A 27 -6.85 2.58 16.27
CA ARG A 27 -5.68 1.68 16.29
C ARG A 27 -5.99 0.33 16.89
N ALA A 28 -5.58 -0.71 16.17
CA ALA A 28 -5.62 -2.07 16.67
C ALA A 28 -4.38 -2.85 16.20
N ARG A 29 -4.11 -3.97 16.88
CA ARG A 29 -3.11 -4.95 16.47
C ARG A 29 -3.69 -6.34 16.50
N PHE A 30 -3.20 -7.21 15.66
CA PHE A 30 -3.57 -8.61 15.61
C PHE A 30 -2.46 -9.44 14.96
N SER A 31 -2.53 -10.75 15.16
CA SER A 31 -1.69 -11.73 14.49
C SER A 31 -2.56 -12.62 13.59
N VAL A 32 -2.01 -13.05 12.47
CA VAL A 32 -2.60 -14.06 11.60
C VAL A 32 -1.72 -15.29 11.69
N ASP A 33 -2.25 -16.38 12.23
CA ASP A 33 -1.60 -17.68 12.24
C ASP A 33 -2.16 -18.54 11.11
N GLU A 34 -1.30 -19.28 10.43
CA GLU A 34 -1.69 -20.13 9.28
C GLU A 34 -2.49 -19.38 8.21
N GLY A 35 -2.16 -18.10 8.00
CA GLY A 35 -2.80 -17.25 7.01
C GLY A 35 -2.78 -17.88 5.63
N ALA A 36 -3.86 -17.70 4.85
CA ALA A 36 -3.97 -18.28 3.53
C ALA A 36 -2.90 -17.73 2.56
N GLY A 37 -2.37 -16.53 2.84
CA GLY A 37 -1.34 -15.90 2.03
C GLY A 37 -1.79 -15.59 0.60
N ARG A 38 -3.10 -15.42 0.41
CA ARG A 38 -3.63 -15.05 -0.91
C ARG A 38 -3.22 -13.65 -1.31
N ILE A 39 -3.11 -12.77 -0.32
CA ILE A 39 -2.59 -11.41 -0.50
C ILE A 39 -1.30 -11.32 0.30
N ARG A 40 -0.18 -11.13 -0.38
CA ARG A 40 1.12 -11.09 0.28
C ARG A 40 2.14 -10.26 -0.50
N VAL A 41 3.16 -9.82 0.22
CA VAL A 41 4.38 -9.26 -0.37
C VAL A 41 5.44 -10.34 -0.31
N ALA A 42 5.69 -11.01 -1.43
CA ALA A 42 6.68 -12.07 -1.55
C ALA A 42 8.01 -11.49 -2.06
N PHE A 43 9.11 -12.03 -1.60
CA PHE A 43 10.42 -11.75 -2.20
C PHE A 43 10.55 -12.61 -3.45
N ASP A 44 11.02 -12.02 -4.55
CA ASP A 44 11.43 -12.78 -5.71
C ASP A 44 12.61 -13.71 -5.34
N PRO A 45 12.62 -14.97 -5.83
CA PRO A 45 13.79 -15.81 -5.65
C PRO A 45 15.00 -15.14 -6.32
N PRO A 46 16.22 -15.20 -5.69
CA PRO A 46 17.40 -14.66 -6.34
C PRO A 46 17.61 -15.34 -7.69
N SER A 47 18.06 -14.59 -8.66
CA SER A 47 18.54 -15.18 -9.91
C SER A 47 19.62 -16.20 -9.59
N PRO A 48 19.64 -17.38 -10.24
CA PRO A 48 20.69 -18.36 -10.02
C PRO A 48 22.06 -17.72 -10.20
N GLY A 49 22.92 -17.82 -9.14
CA GLY A 49 24.28 -17.27 -9.15
C GLY A 49 24.41 -15.83 -8.65
N SER A 50 23.31 -15.14 -8.29
CA SER A 50 23.37 -13.81 -7.69
C SER A 50 23.75 -13.90 -6.22
N SER A 51 24.80 -13.17 -5.81
CA SER A 51 25.19 -12.97 -4.41
C SER A 51 24.55 -11.73 -3.76
N TRP A 52 23.76 -10.99 -4.52
CA TRP A 52 23.15 -9.76 -4.05
C TRP A 52 21.93 -10.04 -3.15
N PRO A 53 21.73 -9.27 -2.08
CA PRO A 53 20.51 -9.36 -1.27
C PRO A 53 19.28 -9.13 -2.14
N ARG A 54 18.18 -9.78 -1.76
CA ARG A 54 16.90 -9.63 -2.45
C ARG A 54 16.26 -8.32 -2.07
N TRP A 55 16.42 -7.33 -2.91
CA TRP A 55 15.77 -6.03 -2.71
C TRP A 55 14.37 -6.00 -3.31
N ASP A 56 14.13 -6.81 -4.34
CA ASP A 56 12.88 -6.84 -5.05
C ASP A 56 11.87 -7.74 -4.34
N ARG A 57 10.66 -7.23 -4.24
CA ARG A 57 9.50 -7.92 -3.70
C ARG A 57 8.43 -7.98 -4.78
N CYS A 58 7.51 -8.89 -4.65
CA CYS A 58 6.34 -8.98 -5.52
C CYS A 58 5.09 -8.93 -4.66
N LEU A 59 4.23 -7.96 -4.88
CA LEU A 59 2.88 -7.98 -4.34
C LEU A 59 2.07 -8.95 -5.18
N THR A 60 1.56 -10.01 -4.54
CA THR A 60 0.80 -11.06 -5.21
C THR A 60 -0.62 -11.14 -4.67
N PHE A 61 -1.56 -11.46 -5.57
CA PHE A 61 -2.92 -11.82 -5.25
C PHE A 61 -3.19 -13.24 -5.77
N ASP A 62 -3.53 -14.12 -4.85
CA ASP A 62 -3.79 -15.54 -5.13
C ASP A 62 -2.65 -16.21 -5.92
N GLY A 63 -1.41 -15.84 -5.58
CA GLY A 63 -0.19 -16.31 -6.26
C GLY A 63 0.14 -15.62 -7.58
N LYS A 64 -0.72 -14.73 -8.08
CA LYS A 64 -0.44 -13.96 -9.28
C LYS A 64 0.26 -12.66 -8.93
N PRO A 65 1.36 -12.29 -9.60
CA PRO A 65 2.06 -11.05 -9.36
C PRO A 65 1.23 -9.86 -9.87
N LEU A 66 1.01 -8.88 -9.01
CA LEU A 66 0.34 -7.63 -9.35
C LEU A 66 1.35 -6.51 -9.56
N TYR A 67 2.22 -6.29 -8.60
CA TYR A 67 3.27 -5.27 -8.68
C TYR A 67 4.62 -5.85 -8.29
N ARG A 68 5.64 -5.51 -9.08
CA ARG A 68 7.03 -5.58 -8.63
C ARG A 68 7.30 -4.35 -7.78
N VAL A 69 7.90 -4.57 -6.61
CA VAL A 69 8.36 -3.55 -5.69
C VAL A 69 9.86 -3.67 -5.59
N GLY A 70 10.58 -2.84 -6.30
CA GLY A 70 12.03 -2.95 -6.44
C GLY A 70 12.73 -1.62 -6.37
N SER A 71 13.96 -1.58 -6.85
CA SER A 71 14.75 -0.38 -6.99
C SER A 71 14.64 0.18 -8.41
N LEU A 72 14.55 1.50 -8.54
CA LEU A 72 14.47 2.16 -9.85
C LEU A 72 15.77 2.05 -10.64
N CYS A 73 16.89 2.10 -9.96
CA CYS A 73 18.23 2.13 -10.57
C CYS A 73 19.14 0.98 -10.10
N ASP A 74 18.59 -0.19 -9.80
CA ASP A 74 19.30 -1.35 -9.25
C ASP A 74 20.00 -1.11 -7.90
N THR A 75 19.92 0.09 -7.32
CA THR A 75 20.64 0.40 -6.09
C THR A 75 19.75 0.70 -4.90
N CYS A 76 18.90 1.75 -4.93
CA CYS A 76 18.42 2.24 -3.64
C CYS A 76 17.00 2.81 -3.66
N GLU A 77 16.56 3.47 -4.73
CA GLU A 77 15.26 4.13 -4.78
C GLU A 77 14.11 3.13 -4.92
N LEU A 78 13.04 3.39 -4.20
CA LEU A 78 11.84 2.58 -4.36
C LEU A 78 11.22 2.81 -5.73
N GLY A 79 10.98 1.72 -6.46
CA GLY A 79 10.20 1.69 -7.68
C GLY A 79 9.05 0.70 -7.58
N LEU A 80 7.97 1.00 -8.27
CA LEU A 80 6.85 0.08 -8.44
C LEU A 80 6.57 -0.08 -9.93
N THR A 81 6.35 -1.32 -10.35
CA THR A 81 5.98 -1.63 -11.74
C THR A 81 4.76 -2.53 -11.74
N LEU A 82 3.72 -2.14 -12.44
CA LEU A 82 2.56 -3.01 -12.67
C LEU A 82 2.99 -4.19 -13.54
N LEU A 83 2.68 -5.40 -13.10
CA LEU A 83 2.98 -6.65 -13.82
C LEU A 83 1.75 -7.23 -14.48
N ASP A 84 0.64 -7.29 -13.74
CA ASP A 84 -0.63 -7.83 -14.24
C ASP A 84 -1.77 -7.36 -13.34
N TRP A 85 -3.02 -7.64 -13.73
CA TRP A 85 -4.19 -7.38 -12.90
C TRP A 85 -4.66 -8.67 -12.23
N PRO A 86 -5.12 -8.59 -10.95
CA PRO A 86 -5.72 -9.73 -10.30
C PRO A 86 -7.03 -10.08 -10.99
N ASP A 87 -7.38 -11.36 -10.93
CA ASP A 87 -8.71 -11.81 -11.35
C ASP A 87 -9.79 -11.44 -10.29
N ASP A 88 -11.03 -11.83 -10.59
CA ASP A 88 -12.20 -11.48 -9.76
C ASP A 88 -12.14 -11.98 -8.31
N GLU A 89 -11.22 -12.88 -7.96
CA GLU A 89 -11.14 -13.44 -6.59
C GLU A 89 -10.68 -12.38 -5.58
N ALA A 90 -9.71 -11.53 -5.93
CA ALA A 90 -9.28 -10.44 -5.06
C ALA A 90 -10.45 -9.47 -4.78
N ALA A 91 -11.25 -9.17 -5.81
CA ALA A 91 -12.45 -8.36 -5.65
C ALA A 91 -13.48 -9.01 -4.72
N ARG A 92 -13.61 -10.34 -4.76
CA ARG A 92 -14.53 -11.09 -3.86
C ARG A 92 -14.06 -11.06 -2.41
N ILE A 93 -12.75 -11.12 -2.14
CA ILE A 93 -12.21 -10.99 -0.78
C ILE A 93 -12.58 -9.62 -0.20
N ALA A 94 -12.31 -8.55 -0.94
CA ALA A 94 -12.62 -7.19 -0.51
C ALA A 94 -14.14 -6.96 -0.36
N ALA A 95 -14.95 -7.55 -1.22
CA ALA A 95 -16.41 -7.42 -1.16
C ALA A 95 -17.03 -7.90 0.16
N ARG A 96 -16.40 -8.87 0.85
CA ARG A 96 -16.86 -9.37 2.16
C ARG A 96 -16.75 -8.32 3.27
N MET A 97 -15.86 -7.34 3.14
CA MET A 97 -15.70 -6.24 4.09
C MET A 97 -16.62 -5.04 3.79
N ARG A 98 -17.14 -4.97 2.57
CA ARG A 98 -17.74 -3.74 1.98
C ARG A 98 -18.88 -3.14 2.80
N GLY A 99 -19.77 -3.97 3.35
CA GLY A 99 -20.95 -3.50 4.08
C GLY A 99 -20.63 -2.71 5.35
N ARG A 100 -19.48 -2.96 5.96
CA ARG A 100 -19.02 -2.31 7.20
C ARG A 100 -18.15 -1.09 6.98
N LEU A 101 -17.72 -0.85 5.75
CA LEU A 101 -16.81 0.23 5.39
C LEU A 101 -17.54 1.55 5.07
N THR A 102 -18.86 1.52 5.01
CA THR A 102 -19.66 2.71 4.62
C THR A 102 -19.63 3.77 5.72
N ASP A 103 -19.66 3.34 7.00
CA ASP A 103 -19.72 4.21 8.17
C ASP A 103 -18.71 3.78 9.24
N LEU A 104 -17.46 3.58 8.83
CA LEU A 104 -16.40 3.17 9.76
C LEU A 104 -15.82 4.39 10.49
N ASP A 105 -16.37 4.70 11.66
CA ASP A 105 -15.90 5.80 12.50
C ASP A 105 -14.83 5.38 13.51
N ARG A 106 -14.85 4.11 13.90
CA ARG A 106 -13.88 3.57 14.86
C ARG A 106 -13.65 2.08 14.67
N LEU A 107 -12.50 1.63 15.11
CA LEU A 107 -12.19 0.22 15.26
C LEU A 107 -12.71 -0.27 16.62
N ASP A 108 -13.30 -1.46 16.64
CA ASP A 108 -13.63 -2.19 17.85
C ASP A 108 -13.35 -3.69 17.68
N THR A 109 -13.30 -4.41 18.78
CA THR A 109 -12.98 -5.84 18.78
C THR A 109 -14.04 -6.66 18.03
N ALA A 110 -15.32 -6.28 18.13
CA ALA A 110 -16.40 -7.01 17.49
C ALA A 110 -16.30 -6.91 15.96
N LEU A 111 -16.02 -5.70 15.43
CA LEU A 111 -15.80 -5.45 14.02
C LEU A 111 -14.65 -6.29 13.47
N LEU A 112 -13.50 -6.24 14.13
CA LEU A 112 -12.32 -6.98 13.67
C LEU A 112 -12.49 -8.50 13.80
N ALA A 113 -13.18 -8.97 14.80
CA ALA A 113 -13.54 -10.38 14.95
C ALA A 113 -14.49 -10.84 13.82
N GLU A 114 -15.45 -10.02 13.43
CA GLU A 114 -16.34 -10.28 12.28
C GLU A 114 -15.56 -10.42 10.98
N TRP A 115 -14.48 -9.65 10.81
CA TRP A 115 -13.61 -9.71 9.64
C TRP A 115 -12.54 -10.81 9.70
N SER A 116 -12.49 -11.60 10.74
CA SER A 116 -11.43 -12.61 10.92
C SER A 116 -11.25 -13.53 9.71
N SER A 117 -12.35 -13.92 9.04
CA SER A 117 -12.29 -14.75 7.83
C SER A 117 -11.63 -14.04 6.63
N VAL A 118 -11.72 -12.71 6.55
CA VAL A 118 -11.07 -11.90 5.51
C VAL A 118 -9.62 -11.63 5.89
N LEU A 119 -9.36 -11.31 7.16
CA LEU A 119 -8.02 -11.11 7.68
C LEU A 119 -7.18 -12.39 7.56
N GLY A 120 -7.81 -13.56 7.65
CA GLY A 120 -7.18 -14.85 7.40
C GLY A 120 -6.70 -15.09 5.96
N GLU A 121 -7.15 -14.30 5.00
CA GLU A 121 -6.63 -14.34 3.62
C GLU A 121 -5.24 -13.69 3.49
N LEU A 122 -4.85 -12.90 4.47
CA LEU A 122 -3.51 -12.31 4.56
C LEU A 122 -2.48 -13.43 4.85
N GLU A 123 -1.21 -13.12 4.66
CA GLU A 123 -0.16 -14.05 5.04
C GLU A 123 0.03 -14.09 6.57
N THR A 124 0.62 -15.16 7.06
CA THR A 124 1.01 -15.29 8.47
C THR A 124 1.93 -14.15 8.90
N GLY A 125 1.63 -13.53 10.04
CA GLY A 125 2.43 -12.43 10.56
C GLY A 125 1.67 -11.53 11.54
N HIS A 126 2.36 -10.49 11.96
CA HIS A 126 1.81 -9.46 12.84
C HIS A 126 1.33 -8.26 12.02
N TYR A 127 0.21 -7.68 12.43
CA TYR A 127 -0.43 -6.58 11.72
C TYR A 127 -0.82 -5.44 12.66
N ARG A 128 -0.82 -4.24 12.10
CA ARG A 128 -1.47 -3.05 12.64
C ARG A 128 -2.67 -2.71 11.77
N ALA A 129 -3.80 -2.47 12.37
CA ALA A 129 -4.93 -1.84 11.73
C ALA A 129 -4.99 -0.38 12.19
N LEU A 130 -4.94 0.55 11.23
CA LEU A 130 -4.96 1.99 11.50
C LEU A 130 -6.11 2.60 10.71
N LEU A 131 -6.96 3.36 11.40
CA LEU A 131 -7.97 4.19 10.76
C LEU A 131 -7.42 5.59 10.61
N LEU A 132 -7.28 6.04 9.36
CA LEU A 132 -6.56 7.25 8.98
C LEU A 132 -7.45 8.15 8.13
N ASP A 133 -7.27 9.46 8.25
CA ASP A 133 -7.80 10.46 7.31
C ASP A 133 -6.62 11.02 6.49
N LEU A 134 -6.40 10.43 5.31
CA LEU A 134 -5.24 10.70 4.46
C LEU A 134 -5.56 11.76 3.39
N PRO A 135 -4.83 12.86 3.31
CA PRO A 135 -4.93 13.80 2.20
C PRO A 135 -4.30 13.18 0.95
N LEU A 136 -5.12 12.64 0.06
CA LEU A 136 -4.68 11.94 -1.13
C LEU A 136 -4.97 12.73 -2.39
N GLU A 137 -4.03 12.73 -3.33
CA GLU A 137 -4.25 13.12 -4.71
C GLU A 137 -4.18 11.88 -5.63
N ARG A 138 -4.94 11.91 -6.72
CA ARG A 138 -4.82 10.92 -7.80
C ARG A 138 -3.79 11.41 -8.81
N VAL A 139 -2.76 10.60 -9.03
CA VAL A 139 -1.70 10.87 -9.99
C VAL A 139 -1.96 10.03 -11.24
N ALA A 140 -2.12 10.69 -12.36
CA ALA A 140 -2.35 10.07 -13.66
C ALA A 140 -1.23 10.42 -14.68
N GLU A 141 -0.24 11.20 -14.27
CA GLU A 141 0.86 11.66 -15.09
C GLU A 141 2.20 11.44 -14.38
N PRO A 142 3.22 10.88 -15.06
CA PRO A 142 4.52 10.56 -14.45
C PRO A 142 5.15 11.72 -13.69
N THR A 143 5.16 12.91 -14.29
CA THR A 143 5.77 14.13 -13.72
C THR A 143 5.15 14.60 -12.41
N ARG A 144 3.96 14.12 -12.06
CA ARG A 144 3.28 14.43 -10.80
C ARG A 144 3.58 13.44 -9.70
N SER A 145 4.18 12.29 -9.98
CA SER A 145 4.54 11.30 -8.98
C SER A 145 5.60 11.83 -8.02
N TRP A 146 5.54 11.40 -6.74
CA TRP A 146 6.57 11.73 -5.78
C TRP A 146 7.94 11.20 -6.19
N TRP A 147 8.01 10.04 -6.84
CA TRP A 147 9.27 9.50 -7.36
C TRP A 147 9.95 10.49 -8.29
N TYR A 148 9.24 10.98 -9.32
CA TYR A 148 9.79 11.95 -10.27
C TYR A 148 10.14 13.28 -9.60
N ARG A 149 9.22 13.84 -8.79
CA ARG A 149 9.46 15.12 -8.11
C ARG A 149 10.70 15.07 -7.20
N ARG A 150 10.93 13.96 -6.54
CA ARG A 150 12.11 13.79 -5.68
C ARG A 150 13.39 13.67 -6.48
N ALA A 151 13.41 12.88 -7.55
CA ALA A 151 14.55 12.76 -8.44
C ALA A 151 14.92 14.14 -9.03
N THR A 152 13.92 14.89 -9.48
CA THR A 152 14.13 16.25 -9.97
C THR A 152 14.69 17.18 -8.92
N ALA A 153 14.14 17.19 -7.71
CA ALA A 153 14.61 18.07 -6.63
C ALA A 153 16.05 17.75 -6.20
N ARG A 154 16.45 16.47 -6.24
CA ARG A 154 17.85 16.07 -5.96
C ARG A 154 18.79 16.57 -7.07
N ALA A 155 18.46 16.32 -8.32
CA ALA A 155 19.28 16.77 -9.44
C ALA A 155 19.50 18.29 -9.40
N GLU A 156 18.47 19.07 -9.05
CA GLU A 156 18.57 20.52 -8.85
C GLU A 156 19.50 20.90 -7.68
N ALA A 157 19.41 20.15 -6.56
CA ALA A 157 20.23 20.40 -5.38
C ALA A 157 21.71 20.07 -5.62
N ASP A 158 22.01 19.05 -6.41
CA ASP A 158 23.36 18.63 -6.76
C ASP A 158 24.01 19.51 -7.85
N GLY A 159 23.27 20.49 -8.37
CA GLY A 159 23.77 21.45 -9.37
C GLY A 159 23.94 20.83 -10.75
N ASP A 160 23.21 19.75 -11.03
CA ASP A 160 23.22 19.05 -12.31
C ASP A 160 22.41 19.85 -13.33
N ASP A 161 23.11 20.71 -14.09
CA ASP A 161 22.52 21.68 -14.99
C ASP A 161 22.25 21.15 -16.40
N GLY A 162 22.03 19.85 -16.58
CA GLY A 162 21.38 19.45 -17.81
C GLY A 162 21.83 18.23 -18.56
N ASP A 163 22.88 17.56 -18.18
CA ASP A 163 23.25 16.24 -18.76
C ASP A 163 22.62 15.12 -17.90
N ARG A 164 21.25 15.16 -17.77
CA ARG A 164 20.57 14.06 -17.12
C ARG A 164 20.88 12.76 -17.85
N PRO A 165 21.34 11.74 -17.13
CA PRO A 165 21.54 10.44 -17.74
C PRO A 165 20.27 9.99 -18.46
N GLU A 166 20.41 9.21 -19.52
CA GLU A 166 19.30 8.74 -20.36
C GLU A 166 18.21 8.00 -19.56
N TYR A 167 18.51 7.55 -18.34
CA TYR A 167 17.59 6.87 -17.41
C TYR A 167 16.78 7.80 -16.50
N ASP A 168 16.93 9.13 -16.54
CA ASP A 168 16.18 10.10 -15.72
C ASP A 168 14.94 10.65 -16.42
N ARG A 169 14.27 9.83 -17.20
CA ARG A 169 13.01 10.21 -17.86
C ARG A 169 11.84 10.06 -16.89
N PRO A 170 10.82 10.93 -16.96
CA PRO A 170 9.62 10.78 -16.13
C PRO A 170 8.98 9.40 -16.20
N ASP A 171 9.06 8.74 -17.35
CA ASP A 171 8.50 7.42 -17.58
C ASP A 171 9.22 6.32 -16.79
N ASP A 172 10.52 6.49 -16.47
CA ASP A 172 11.28 5.53 -15.67
C ASP A 172 10.78 5.47 -14.22
N TYR A 173 10.16 6.57 -13.76
CA TYR A 173 9.56 6.69 -12.41
C TYR A 173 8.05 6.41 -12.40
N TRP A 174 7.51 5.84 -13.47
CA TRP A 174 6.09 5.61 -13.61
C TRP A 174 5.74 4.12 -13.39
N PRO A 175 4.84 3.82 -12.44
CA PRO A 175 4.48 2.43 -12.17
C PRO A 175 3.62 1.77 -13.27
N GLY A 176 3.37 2.46 -14.39
CA GLY A 176 2.53 1.98 -15.49
C GLY A 176 1.03 2.24 -15.28
N VAL A 177 0.63 2.85 -14.17
CA VAL A 177 -0.78 3.05 -13.85
C VAL A 177 -1.01 4.27 -12.96
N ALA A 178 -2.17 4.91 -13.12
CA ALA A 178 -2.61 5.96 -12.22
C ALA A 178 -2.83 5.41 -10.80
N HIS A 179 -2.28 6.10 -9.82
CA HIS A 179 -2.30 5.70 -8.41
C HIS A 179 -2.73 6.87 -7.51
N PHE A 180 -2.81 6.63 -6.21
CA PHE A 180 -3.03 7.68 -5.22
C PHE A 180 -1.75 7.89 -4.41
N GLN A 181 -1.47 9.13 -4.07
CA GLN A 181 -0.34 9.47 -3.21
C GLN A 181 -0.74 10.52 -2.17
N LEU A 182 0.01 10.59 -1.08
CA LEU A 182 -0.13 11.71 -0.13
C LEU A 182 0.15 13.03 -0.84
N THR A 183 -0.65 14.06 -0.57
CA THR A 183 -0.45 15.41 -1.17
C THR A 183 0.84 16.07 -0.68
N ALA A 184 1.33 15.66 0.50
CA ALA A 184 2.60 16.07 1.06
C ALA A 184 3.23 14.89 1.83
N PRO A 185 4.57 14.80 1.88
CA PRO A 185 5.23 13.80 2.72
C PRO A 185 5.01 14.12 4.21
N VAL A 186 5.01 13.06 5.02
CA VAL A 186 4.89 13.19 6.49
C VAL A 186 6.28 13.48 7.06
N PRO A 187 6.46 14.55 7.82
CA PRO A 187 7.70 14.79 8.54
C PRO A 187 7.97 13.64 9.53
N GLY A 188 9.17 13.10 9.51
CA GLY A 188 9.60 12.01 10.39
C GLY A 188 10.67 12.44 11.40
N GLY A 189 11.01 11.53 12.28
CA GLY A 189 12.09 11.72 13.26
C GLY A 189 13.45 11.32 12.70
N ARG A 190 13.69 10.02 12.56
CA ARG A 190 14.95 9.47 12.06
C ARG A 190 15.14 9.74 10.56
N VAL A 191 14.10 9.54 9.79
CA VAL A 191 14.07 9.85 8.35
C VAL A 191 13.31 11.15 8.16
N PRO A 192 13.83 12.13 7.40
CA PRO A 192 13.23 13.45 7.28
C PRO A 192 11.78 13.43 6.86
N PHE A 193 11.43 12.52 5.93
CA PHE A 193 10.08 12.42 5.39
C PHE A 193 9.66 10.98 5.09
N THR A 194 8.38 10.70 5.33
CA THR A 194 7.70 9.50 4.84
C THR A 194 6.79 9.88 3.67
N TYR A 195 7.07 9.37 2.49
CA TYR A 195 6.21 9.49 1.32
C TYR A 195 5.12 8.42 1.37
N GLY A 196 3.99 8.64 0.69
CA GLY A 196 2.92 7.65 0.63
C GLY A 196 2.43 7.43 -0.77
N ALA A 197 2.31 6.16 -1.19
CA ALA A 197 1.79 5.75 -2.49
C ALA A 197 0.90 4.51 -2.36
N PHE A 198 -0.31 4.59 -2.91
CA PHE A 198 -1.33 3.55 -2.83
C PHE A 198 -1.71 3.11 -4.25
N MET A 199 -1.38 1.87 -4.54
CA MET A 199 -1.49 1.28 -5.87
C MET A 199 -2.86 0.62 -6.06
N PRO A 200 -3.50 0.79 -7.23
CA PRO A 200 -4.76 0.12 -7.51
C PRO A 200 -4.57 -1.38 -7.67
N SER A 201 -5.57 -2.16 -7.26
CA SER A 201 -5.66 -3.59 -7.53
C SER A 201 -6.72 -3.93 -8.60
N GLN A 202 -7.17 -2.93 -9.33
CA GLN A 202 -8.10 -3.08 -10.45
C GLN A 202 -7.69 -2.14 -11.58
N PRO A 203 -7.96 -2.51 -12.84
CA PRO A 203 -7.61 -1.67 -13.98
C PRO A 203 -8.40 -0.35 -13.99
N PRO A 204 -7.84 0.71 -14.58
CA PRO A 204 -8.47 2.04 -14.62
C PRO A 204 -9.91 2.04 -15.19
N GLU A 205 -10.19 1.15 -16.13
CA GLU A 205 -11.49 0.99 -16.79
C GLU A 205 -12.58 0.51 -15.82
N ALA A 206 -12.18 -0.18 -14.75
CA ALA A 206 -13.10 -0.61 -13.69
C ALA A 206 -13.56 0.57 -12.79
N LEU A 207 -12.95 1.74 -12.93
CA LEU A 207 -13.31 2.93 -12.17
C LEU A 207 -14.53 3.62 -12.81
N ALA A 208 -15.72 3.11 -12.51
CA ALA A 208 -16.98 3.60 -13.08
C ALA A 208 -17.30 5.04 -12.64
N PRO A 209 -17.44 6.01 -13.58
CA PRO A 209 -17.68 7.41 -13.24
C PRO A 209 -18.95 7.64 -12.39
N ALA A 210 -20.01 6.88 -12.65
CA ALA A 210 -21.26 6.95 -11.88
C ALA A 210 -21.07 6.52 -10.41
N ALA A 211 -20.20 5.54 -10.15
CA ALA A 211 -19.89 5.13 -8.78
C ALA A 211 -19.04 6.19 -8.07
N VAL A 212 -18.07 6.79 -8.75
CA VAL A 212 -17.28 7.91 -8.22
C VAL A 212 -18.20 9.10 -7.88
N ALA A 213 -19.10 9.48 -8.78
CA ALA A 213 -20.04 10.59 -8.55
C ALA A 213 -20.96 10.32 -7.34
N ARG A 214 -21.46 9.10 -7.18
CA ARG A 214 -22.27 8.71 -6.02
C ARG A 214 -21.49 8.85 -4.71
N HIS A 215 -20.24 8.37 -4.66
CA HIS A 215 -19.41 8.52 -3.48
C HIS A 215 -19.01 9.98 -3.23
N ALA A 216 -18.80 10.78 -4.29
CA ALA A 216 -18.52 12.21 -4.14
C ALA A 216 -19.71 12.94 -3.50
N ALA A 217 -20.94 12.59 -3.90
CA ALA A 217 -22.15 13.12 -3.27
C ALA A 217 -22.25 12.73 -1.78
N ALA A 218 -21.96 11.48 -1.43
CA ALA A 218 -21.93 11.02 -0.04
C ALA A 218 -20.86 11.76 0.79
N VAL A 219 -19.65 11.92 0.26
CA VAL A 219 -18.56 12.70 0.90
C VAL A 219 -18.97 14.17 1.10
N ALA A 220 -19.61 14.77 0.08
CA ALA A 220 -20.11 16.15 0.19
C ALA A 220 -21.23 16.30 1.23
N ALA A 221 -22.03 15.24 1.45
CA ALA A 221 -23.04 15.17 2.51
C ALA A 221 -22.45 14.92 3.92
N GLY A 222 -21.14 14.75 4.04
CA GLY A 222 -20.45 14.54 5.30
C GLY A 222 -20.19 13.07 5.65
N GLU A 223 -20.60 12.13 4.80
CA GLU A 223 -20.28 10.71 5.00
C GLU A 223 -18.77 10.47 4.86
N ARG A 224 -18.27 9.44 5.54
CA ARG A 224 -16.85 9.06 5.52
C ARG A 224 -16.65 7.58 5.20
N PRO A 225 -17.06 7.12 3.99
CA PRO A 225 -16.90 5.72 3.61
C PRO A 225 -15.43 5.35 3.49
N ALA A 226 -14.98 4.36 4.26
CA ALA A 226 -13.58 3.96 4.33
C ALA A 226 -13.13 3.11 3.13
N ALA A 227 -11.93 3.33 2.63
CA ALA A 227 -11.23 2.40 1.76
C ALA A 227 -10.35 1.46 2.58
N VAL A 228 -10.06 0.26 2.06
CA VAL A 228 -9.15 -0.71 2.67
C VAL A 228 -7.87 -0.79 1.87
N VAL A 229 -6.76 -0.63 2.56
CA VAL A 229 -5.42 -0.71 1.97
C VAL A 229 -4.59 -1.72 2.75
N LEU A 230 -3.96 -2.67 2.07
CA LEU A 230 -2.87 -3.45 2.63
C LEU A 230 -1.58 -2.67 2.38
N GLY A 231 -0.89 -2.30 3.43
CA GLY A 231 0.31 -1.49 3.32
C GLY A 231 1.46 -1.97 4.17
N TRP A 232 2.61 -1.37 3.95
CA TRP A 232 3.82 -1.56 4.73
C TRP A 232 4.70 -0.33 4.64
N ILE A 233 5.63 -0.20 5.56
CA ILE A 233 6.71 0.78 5.47
C ILE A 233 7.88 0.13 4.72
N ASP A 234 8.43 0.85 3.76
CA ASP A 234 9.61 0.47 3.00
C ASP A 234 10.70 1.52 3.24
N ASP A 235 11.72 1.15 4.00
CA ASP A 235 12.89 2.00 4.25
C ASP A 235 13.96 1.64 3.21
N ARG A 236 14.42 2.64 2.46
CA ARG A 236 15.45 2.51 1.44
C ARG A 236 16.64 3.37 1.78
N TYR A 237 17.80 2.90 1.38
CA TYR A 237 19.03 3.63 1.54
C TYR A 237 19.45 4.19 0.19
N VAL A 238 19.29 5.49 0.05
CA VAL A 238 19.63 6.21 -1.20
C VAL A 238 20.91 6.98 -0.96
N GLU A 239 22.07 6.38 -1.34
CA GLU A 239 23.39 6.92 -1.13
C GLU A 239 23.77 7.28 0.34
N ALA A 240 25.03 7.51 0.62
CA ALA A 240 25.61 7.55 1.97
C ALA A 240 24.99 8.57 2.97
N LEU A 241 23.99 9.35 2.58
CA LEU A 241 23.43 10.43 3.40
C LEU A 241 21.91 10.55 3.39
N HIS A 242 21.15 9.79 2.60
CA HIS A 242 19.71 9.97 2.48
C HIS A 242 18.97 8.64 2.64
N GLU A 243 18.44 8.40 3.83
CA GLU A 243 17.43 7.37 4.03
C GLU A 243 16.10 7.86 3.47
N GLU A 244 15.40 6.98 2.77
CA GLU A 244 14.12 7.21 2.17
C GLU A 244 13.08 6.26 2.76
N ARG A 245 11.97 6.81 3.24
CA ARG A 245 10.88 6.04 3.79
C ARG A 245 9.61 6.21 2.97
N TRP A 246 8.97 5.09 2.68
CA TRP A 246 7.73 5.05 1.96
C TRP A 246 6.67 4.26 2.71
N LEU A 247 5.47 4.83 2.84
CA LEU A 247 4.26 4.07 3.11
C LEU A 247 3.71 3.60 1.77
N VAL A 248 3.92 2.35 1.45
CA VAL A 248 3.41 1.72 0.23
C VAL A 248 2.18 0.90 0.56
N GLY A 249 1.18 0.91 -0.31
CA GLY A 249 -0.01 0.10 -0.11
C GLY A 249 -0.69 -0.31 -1.41
N ALA A 250 -1.37 -1.45 -1.35
CA ALA A 250 -2.31 -1.89 -2.38
C ALA A 250 -3.74 -1.66 -1.90
N ILE A 251 -4.53 -1.01 -2.74
CA ILE A 251 -5.95 -0.77 -2.46
C ILE A 251 -6.69 -2.08 -2.64
N LEU A 252 -7.19 -2.67 -1.55
CA LEU A 252 -7.98 -3.90 -1.59
C LEU A 252 -9.43 -3.63 -1.97
N ASP A 253 -10.01 -2.55 -1.40
CA ASP A 253 -11.36 -2.07 -1.74
C ASP A 253 -11.44 -0.56 -1.58
N GLY A 254 -12.33 0.07 -2.34
CA GLY A 254 -12.62 1.50 -2.22
C GLY A 254 -11.94 2.41 -3.25
N HIS A 255 -11.51 1.89 -4.40
CA HIS A 255 -10.95 2.70 -5.49
C HIS A 255 -11.85 3.88 -5.90
N HIS A 256 -13.17 3.64 -6.02
CA HIS A 256 -14.14 4.69 -6.31
C HIS A 256 -14.27 5.71 -5.18
N ARG A 257 -14.15 5.26 -3.91
CA ARG A 257 -14.17 6.15 -2.73
C ARG A 257 -12.95 7.05 -2.71
N LEU A 258 -11.76 6.49 -2.91
CA LEU A 258 -10.52 7.28 -2.97
C LEU A 258 -10.54 8.29 -4.12
N ALA A 259 -11.05 7.88 -5.30
CA ALA A 259 -11.21 8.81 -6.43
C ALA A 259 -12.19 9.95 -6.09
N ALA A 260 -13.26 9.67 -5.38
CA ALA A 260 -14.24 10.67 -4.93
C ALA A 260 -13.63 11.64 -3.91
N TYR A 261 -12.89 11.14 -2.93
CA TYR A 261 -12.18 11.97 -1.94
C TYR A 261 -11.14 12.87 -2.61
N ALA A 262 -10.30 12.30 -3.51
CA ALA A 262 -9.28 13.07 -4.22
C ALA A 262 -9.90 14.17 -5.10
N ALA A 263 -11.02 13.88 -5.78
CA ALA A 263 -11.74 14.86 -6.57
C ALA A 263 -12.37 15.98 -5.72
N ALA A 264 -12.83 15.65 -4.50
CA ALA A 264 -13.40 16.60 -3.57
C ALA A 264 -12.36 17.41 -2.79
N GLY A 265 -11.07 17.04 -2.85
CA GLY A 265 -10.02 17.66 -2.05
C GLY A 265 -10.19 17.47 -0.53
N VAL A 266 -10.86 16.39 -0.13
CA VAL A 266 -11.14 16.05 1.28
C VAL A 266 -10.27 14.87 1.67
N PRO A 267 -9.69 14.83 2.90
CA PRO A 267 -8.94 13.68 3.37
C PRO A 267 -9.77 12.39 3.30
N ALA A 268 -9.17 11.36 2.71
CA ALA A 268 -9.82 10.08 2.50
C ALA A 268 -9.78 9.23 3.78
N ARG A 269 -10.91 8.68 4.21
CA ARG A 269 -10.98 7.68 5.27
C ARG A 269 -10.39 6.37 4.77
N VAL A 270 -9.33 5.90 5.41
CA VAL A 270 -8.61 4.68 5.02
C VAL A 270 -8.44 3.76 6.23
N LEU A 271 -8.86 2.51 6.08
CA LEU A 271 -8.45 1.42 6.95
C LEU A 271 -7.16 0.83 6.36
N LEU A 272 -6.03 1.16 6.97
CA LEU A 272 -4.73 0.60 6.63
C LEU A 272 -4.50 -0.67 7.45
N LEU A 273 -4.31 -1.79 6.76
CA LEU A 273 -3.84 -3.05 7.33
C LEU A 273 -2.35 -3.16 7.03
N ALA A 274 -1.51 -2.91 8.01
CA ALA A 274 -0.07 -2.88 7.81
C ALA A 274 0.59 -4.10 8.45
N ARG A 275 1.33 -4.88 7.65
CA ARG A 275 2.20 -5.93 8.16
C ARG A 275 3.42 -5.32 8.84
N VAL A 276 3.79 -5.87 9.99
CA VAL A 276 4.94 -5.44 10.78
C VAL A 276 5.81 -6.64 11.13
N GLY A 277 7.13 -6.45 11.20
CA GLY A 277 8.09 -7.51 11.54
C GLY A 277 9.01 -7.90 10.38
N GLU A 278 9.72 -9.01 10.53
CA GLU A 278 10.71 -9.50 9.57
C GLU A 278 10.12 -9.61 8.16
N GLY A 279 10.75 -8.99 7.20
CA GLY A 279 10.32 -8.95 5.79
C GLY A 279 9.54 -7.70 5.37
N SER A 280 9.16 -6.82 6.29
CA SER A 280 8.51 -5.54 5.98
C SER A 280 9.48 -4.36 5.80
N GLY A 281 10.79 -4.64 5.50
CA GLY A 281 11.84 -3.61 5.61
C GLY A 281 12.30 -3.46 7.07
N ALA A 282 13.52 -3.01 7.28
CA ALA A 282 14.17 -2.96 8.58
C ALA A 282 13.30 -2.40 9.73
N ASP A 283 13.84 -2.34 10.92
CA ASP A 283 13.19 -1.93 12.20
C ASP A 283 12.37 -0.61 12.18
N GLY A 284 12.42 0.15 11.09
CA GLY A 284 11.68 1.40 10.87
C GLY A 284 10.18 1.26 10.63
N GLY A 285 9.68 0.05 10.38
CA GLY A 285 8.27 -0.14 9.98
C GLY A 285 7.26 0.34 11.03
N LEU A 286 7.48 0.02 12.31
CA LEU A 286 6.60 0.47 13.39
C LEU A 286 6.73 1.97 13.67
N GLU A 287 7.95 2.51 13.61
CA GLU A 287 8.21 3.94 13.78
C GLU A 287 7.50 4.75 12.69
N GLY A 288 7.69 4.39 11.41
CA GLY A 288 7.05 5.08 10.29
C GLY A 288 5.52 5.00 10.33
N LEU A 289 4.95 3.86 10.73
CA LEU A 289 3.51 3.75 10.94
C LEU A 289 3.02 4.64 12.09
N ALA A 290 3.80 4.74 13.18
CA ALA A 290 3.46 5.61 14.31
C ALA A 290 3.52 7.10 13.91
N GLU A 291 4.51 7.51 13.12
CA GLU A 291 4.63 8.87 12.58
C GLU A 291 3.42 9.22 11.70
N VAL A 292 3.07 8.35 10.75
CA VAL A 292 1.88 8.55 9.90
C VAL A 292 0.61 8.63 10.74
N ALA A 293 0.44 7.74 11.71
CA ALA A 293 -0.72 7.72 12.57
C ALA A 293 -0.80 8.91 13.54
N ALA A 294 0.34 9.49 13.91
CA ALA A 294 0.36 10.71 14.72
C ALA A 294 -0.16 11.93 13.96
N VAL A 295 0.07 11.98 12.65
CA VAL A 295 -0.36 13.09 11.79
C VAL A 295 -1.78 12.89 11.28
N TYR A 296 -2.12 11.68 10.85
CA TYR A 296 -3.35 11.38 10.11
C TYR A 296 -4.30 10.40 10.81
N GLY A 297 -3.98 9.94 12.01
CA GLY A 297 -4.91 9.10 12.78
C GLY A 297 -6.23 9.82 13.02
N CYS A 298 -7.35 9.12 12.83
CA CYS A 298 -8.66 9.67 13.17
C CYS A 298 -8.68 10.05 14.67
N ARG A 299 -9.15 11.25 14.95
CA ARG A 299 -9.31 11.72 16.32
C ARG A 299 -10.49 10.99 16.96
N GLU A 300 -10.31 10.60 18.19
CA GLU A 300 -11.36 10.03 19.03
C GLU A 300 -12.43 11.06 19.39
#